data_7440a5e97ad7ff5c2ad153f4474387ef
#
_entry.id   7440a5e97ad7ff5c2ad153f4474387ef
#
_cell.length_a   1.000
_cell.length_b   1.000
_cell.length_c   1.000
_cell.angle_alpha   90.00
_cell.angle_beta   90.00
_cell.angle_gamma   90.00
#
_symmetry.space_group_name_H-M   'P 1'
#
loop_
_entity.id
_entity.type
_entity.pdbx_description
1 polymer ?
#
loop_
_entity_poly.entity_id
_entity_poly.type
_entity_poly.pdbx_seq_one_letter_code
_entity_poly.pdbx_strand_id
1 'polypeptide(L)'
;MNTKKGEYFSSMEIENLITAISREALRGWLQENAKTEKYCWVVVSMTPNPDTLLYLDAVEESLCFGWIDGVKKKISETELVQRLSPRSKKSSWTELNKERVRRLEKLGLMTDEGRKVLPDMDHDSFKIDRVIEQRLKEERQVYENFLAFPALYQRVRIDTIQCNIKQPELFKSRLDKFITNTKENKMYGQWHDNGRLLDY
;
A
#
# COMPACT_ATOMS: atom_id res chain seq x y z
N MET A 1 -2.24 43.88 24.81
CA MET A 1 -1.63 42.69 25.42
C MET A 1 -2.55 41.53 25.15
N ASN A 2 -2.26 40.78 24.10
CA ASN A 2 -3.00 39.56 23.73
C ASN A 2 -2.01 38.41 23.77
N THR A 3 -2.05 37.65 24.85
CA THR A 3 -1.30 36.43 25.04
C THR A 3 -1.99 35.32 24.28
N LYS A 4 -1.41 34.89 23.14
CA LYS A 4 -1.79 33.65 22.46
C LYS A 4 -1.41 32.48 23.37
N LYS A 5 -2.43 31.79 23.90
CA LYS A 5 -2.27 30.48 24.51
C LYS A 5 -1.71 29.53 23.47
N GLY A 6 -0.47 29.06 23.66
CA GLY A 6 0.07 27.91 22.96
C GLY A 6 -0.70 26.68 23.40
N GLU A 7 -1.42 26.06 22.48
CA GLU A 7 -1.96 24.72 22.70
C GLU A 7 -0.78 23.74 22.71
N TYR A 8 -0.40 23.32 23.90
CA TYR A 8 0.44 22.14 24.08
C TYR A 8 -0.36 20.93 23.60
N PHE A 9 -0.04 20.42 22.44
CA PHE A 9 -0.44 19.06 22.07
C PHE A 9 0.18 18.12 23.10
N SER A 10 -0.65 17.60 24.00
CA SER A 10 -0.29 16.49 24.86
C SER A 10 0.20 15.35 23.95
N SER A 11 1.43 14.89 24.18
CA SER A 11 1.94 13.67 23.57
C SER A 11 1.02 12.55 24.01
N MET A 12 0.08 12.14 23.16
CA MET A 12 -0.69 10.94 23.38
C MET A 12 0.30 9.78 23.45
N GLU A 13 0.42 9.17 24.63
CA GLU A 13 1.13 7.90 24.75
C GLU A 13 0.52 6.93 23.75
N ILE A 14 1.33 6.51 22.79
CA ILE A 14 0.90 5.51 21.82
C ILE A 14 1.21 4.15 22.41
N GLU A 15 0.16 3.46 22.84
CA GLU A 15 0.29 2.10 23.34
C GLU A 15 0.88 1.18 22.25
N ASN A 16 1.74 0.25 22.66
CA ASN A 16 2.43 -0.69 21.77
C ASN A 16 3.28 -0.03 20.68
N LEU A 17 3.90 1.11 20.98
CA LEU A 17 4.94 1.69 20.14
C LEU A 17 6.22 0.87 20.32
N ILE A 18 6.69 0.28 19.22
CA ILE A 18 7.92 -0.52 19.20
C ILE A 18 9.10 0.28 18.63
N THR A 19 10.28 0.02 19.15
CA THR A 19 11.51 0.60 18.65
C THR A 19 12.10 -0.32 17.58
N ALA A 20 11.85 0.00 16.32
CA ALA A 20 12.42 -0.70 15.17
C ALA A 20 12.90 0.33 14.17
N ILE A 21 14.19 0.51 14.05
CA ILE A 21 14.81 1.49 13.15
C ILE A 21 15.21 0.88 11.80
N SER A 22 15.17 -0.44 11.68
CA SER A 22 15.51 -1.15 10.44
C SER A 22 14.50 -2.24 10.13
N ARG A 23 14.58 -2.73 8.90
CA ARG A 23 13.79 -3.86 8.41
C ARG A 23 14.01 -5.12 9.25
N GLU A 24 15.26 -5.41 9.55
CA GLU A 24 15.70 -6.58 10.33
C GLU A 24 15.16 -6.51 11.77
N ALA A 25 15.19 -5.32 12.38
CA ALA A 25 14.65 -5.10 13.72
C ALA A 25 13.12 -5.35 13.77
N LEU A 26 12.37 -4.82 12.78
CA LEU A 26 10.94 -5.10 12.70
C LEU A 26 10.65 -6.57 12.42
N ARG A 27 11.44 -7.21 11.54
CA ARG A 27 11.30 -8.64 11.25
C ARG A 27 11.50 -9.49 12.50
N GLY A 28 12.55 -9.21 13.29
CA GLY A 28 12.79 -9.89 14.57
C GLY A 28 11.62 -9.75 15.53
N TRP A 29 11.10 -8.54 15.69
CA TRP A 29 9.93 -8.31 16.54
C TRP A 29 8.69 -9.09 16.06
N LEU A 30 8.42 -9.10 14.74
CA LEU A 30 7.30 -9.84 14.18
C LEU A 30 7.47 -11.36 14.34
N GLN A 31 8.67 -11.91 14.24
CA GLN A 31 8.94 -13.33 14.48
C GLN A 31 8.52 -13.77 15.88
N GLU A 32 8.75 -12.92 16.88
CA GLU A 32 8.44 -13.21 18.28
C GLU A 32 6.97 -12.92 18.62
N ASN A 33 6.38 -11.86 18.05
CA ASN A 33 5.14 -11.28 18.53
C ASN A 33 3.95 -11.39 17.59
N ALA A 34 4.15 -11.69 16.29
CA ALA A 34 3.06 -11.62 15.29
C ALA A 34 1.87 -12.55 15.57
N LYS A 35 2.05 -13.62 16.35
CA LYS A 35 1.00 -14.58 16.70
C LYS A 35 0.18 -14.18 17.93
N THR A 36 0.71 -13.33 18.78
CA THR A 36 0.12 -12.98 20.10
C THR A 36 -0.38 -11.54 20.13
N GLU A 37 0.32 -10.64 19.46
CA GLU A 37 -0.03 -9.23 19.46
C GLU A 37 -1.19 -8.91 18.52
N LYS A 38 -2.05 -7.98 18.94
CA LYS A 38 -3.20 -7.51 18.17
C LYS A 38 -2.85 -6.35 17.25
N TYR A 39 -1.81 -5.61 17.55
CA TYR A 39 -1.26 -4.52 16.76
C TYR A 39 0.05 -4.03 17.37
N CYS A 40 0.79 -3.26 16.60
CA CYS A 40 1.84 -2.39 17.09
C CYS A 40 1.85 -1.07 16.33
N TRP A 41 2.54 -0.10 16.87
CA TRP A 41 2.92 1.11 16.17
C TRP A 41 4.43 1.14 15.97
N VAL A 42 4.88 1.68 14.85
CA VAL A 42 6.31 1.83 14.53
C VAL A 42 6.56 3.20 13.91
N VAL A 43 7.63 3.85 14.33
CA VAL A 43 8.07 5.11 13.71
C VAL A 43 8.58 4.80 12.30
N VAL A 44 8.11 5.55 11.30
CA VAL A 44 8.48 5.34 9.90
C VAL A 44 8.87 6.65 9.20
N SER A 45 9.78 6.55 8.24
CA SER A 45 10.09 7.60 7.29
C SER A 45 9.50 7.27 5.92
N MET A 46 9.01 8.26 5.19
CA MET A 46 8.55 8.10 3.80
C MET A 46 9.70 8.10 2.79
N THR A 47 10.86 8.60 3.21
CA THR A 47 12.10 8.62 2.42
C THR A 47 13.21 7.90 3.18
N PRO A 48 14.24 7.36 2.51
CA PRO A 48 15.36 6.71 3.19
C PRO A 48 15.98 7.60 4.26
N ASN A 49 16.13 7.04 5.45
CA ASN A 49 16.74 7.68 6.62
C ASN A 49 17.46 6.59 7.42
N PRO A 50 18.77 6.74 7.76
CA PRO A 50 19.54 5.72 8.46
C PRO A 50 19.00 5.40 9.86
N ASP A 51 18.35 6.37 10.52
CA ASP A 51 17.90 6.25 11.91
C ASP A 51 16.40 5.91 12.03
N THR A 52 15.72 5.68 10.91
CA THR A 52 14.27 5.45 10.92
C THR A 52 13.88 4.42 9.88
N LEU A 53 13.03 3.48 10.28
CA LEU A 53 12.49 2.44 9.38
C LEU A 53 11.78 3.07 8.18
N LEU A 54 12.12 2.62 6.99
CA LEU A 54 11.42 3.07 5.78
C LEU A 54 9.99 2.49 5.77
N TYR A 55 8.99 3.32 5.46
CA TYR A 55 7.59 2.90 5.40
C TYR A 55 7.37 1.67 4.51
N LEU A 56 8.00 1.61 3.33
CA LEU A 56 7.88 0.45 2.45
C LEU A 56 8.43 -0.84 3.07
N ASP A 57 9.49 -0.75 3.88
CA ASP A 57 10.02 -1.91 4.59
C ASP A 57 9.06 -2.38 5.68
N ALA A 58 8.41 -1.45 6.39
CA ALA A 58 7.37 -1.79 7.35
C ALA A 58 6.18 -2.50 6.69
N VAL A 59 5.74 -2.05 5.51
CA VAL A 59 4.66 -2.68 4.74
C VAL A 59 5.07 -4.08 4.28
N GLU A 60 6.25 -4.23 3.69
CA GLU A 60 6.73 -5.50 3.18
C GLU A 60 6.90 -6.54 4.30
N GLU A 61 7.50 -6.16 5.43
CA GLU A 61 7.64 -7.07 6.58
C GLU A 61 6.27 -7.45 7.15
N SER A 62 5.34 -6.52 7.27
CA SER A 62 3.97 -6.84 7.68
C SER A 62 3.34 -7.89 6.77
N LEU A 63 3.46 -7.76 5.45
CA LEU A 63 2.95 -8.74 4.49
C LEU A 63 3.60 -10.12 4.67
N CYS A 64 4.92 -10.17 4.96
CA CYS A 64 5.63 -11.42 5.20
C CYS A 64 5.05 -12.24 6.35
N PHE A 65 4.46 -11.58 7.35
CA PHE A 65 3.88 -12.23 8.54
C PHE A 65 2.34 -12.25 8.54
N GLY A 66 1.69 -11.91 7.44
CA GLY A 66 0.23 -11.89 7.35
C GLY A 66 -0.41 -10.70 8.07
N TRP A 67 0.34 -9.64 8.25
CA TRP A 67 -0.11 -8.36 8.80
C TRP A 67 -0.39 -7.35 7.70
N ILE A 68 -0.97 -6.22 8.07
CA ILE A 68 -1.29 -5.10 7.17
C ILE A 68 -0.99 -3.78 7.85
N ASP A 69 -0.57 -2.82 7.05
CA ASP A 69 -0.50 -1.42 7.44
C ASP A 69 -1.92 -0.83 7.54
N GLY A 70 -2.16 -0.11 8.62
CA GLY A 70 -3.42 0.57 8.90
C GLY A 70 -3.25 2.09 8.87
N VAL A 71 -3.70 2.73 9.93
CA VAL A 71 -3.67 4.20 10.06
C VAL A 71 -2.24 4.68 10.26
N LYS A 72 -1.90 5.81 9.63
CA LYS A 72 -0.73 6.63 9.95
C LYS A 72 -1.12 7.80 10.84
N LYS A 73 -0.27 8.16 11.79
CA LYS A 73 -0.43 9.35 12.63
C LYS A 73 0.87 10.13 12.68
N LYS A 74 0.75 11.45 12.65
CA LYS A 74 1.85 12.35 12.94
C LYS A 74 1.85 12.60 14.45
N ILE A 75 2.94 12.30 15.12
CA ILE A 75 3.08 12.44 16.59
C ILE A 75 3.93 13.64 17.00
N SER A 76 4.75 14.14 16.08
CA SER A 76 5.48 15.41 16.21
C SER A 76 5.62 16.06 14.84
N GLU A 77 6.33 17.18 14.75
CA GLU A 77 6.59 17.82 13.45
C GLU A 77 7.42 16.93 12.52
N THR A 78 8.25 16.06 13.07
CA THR A 78 9.21 15.22 12.34
C THR A 78 8.89 13.73 12.39
N GLU A 79 8.01 13.26 13.28
CA GLU A 79 7.76 11.85 13.50
C GLU A 79 6.40 11.40 13.01
N LEU A 80 6.43 10.38 12.17
CA LEU A 80 5.28 9.69 11.62
C LEU A 80 5.26 8.26 12.14
N VAL A 81 4.13 7.81 12.67
CA VAL A 81 3.95 6.43 13.11
C VAL A 81 2.93 5.70 12.27
N GLN A 82 3.25 4.45 11.96
CA GLN A 82 2.41 3.53 11.21
C GLN A 82 1.87 2.45 12.15
N ARG A 83 0.54 2.26 12.15
CA ARG A 83 -0.07 1.12 12.80
C ARG A 83 0.04 -0.12 11.93
N LEU A 84 0.51 -1.23 12.51
CA LEU A 84 0.55 -2.54 11.90
C LEU A 84 -0.34 -3.50 12.71
N SER A 85 -1.05 -4.41 12.05
CA SER A 85 -1.93 -5.38 12.72
C SER A 85 -2.15 -6.64 11.87
N PRO A 86 -2.51 -7.77 12.48
CA PRO A 86 -2.87 -8.98 11.74
C PRO A 86 -3.95 -8.68 10.71
N ARG A 87 -3.80 -9.22 9.51
CA ARG A 87 -4.77 -9.08 8.44
C ARG A 87 -6.04 -9.85 8.77
N SER A 88 -7.18 -9.18 8.70
CA SER A 88 -8.48 -9.83 8.82
C SER A 88 -8.77 -10.70 7.59
N LYS A 89 -9.45 -11.84 7.78
CA LYS A 89 -9.95 -12.69 6.67
C LYS A 89 -10.87 -11.94 5.69
N LYS A 90 -11.49 -10.83 6.13
CA LYS A 90 -12.36 -9.98 5.30
C LYS A 90 -11.62 -8.81 4.66
N SER A 91 -10.32 -8.65 4.92
CA SER A 91 -9.54 -7.57 4.30
C SER A 91 -9.42 -7.77 2.80
N SER A 92 -9.70 -6.73 2.04
CA SER A 92 -9.45 -6.72 0.60
C SER A 92 -7.94 -6.74 0.32
N TRP A 93 -7.57 -7.35 -0.80
CA TRP A 93 -6.22 -7.34 -1.31
C TRP A 93 -6.16 -6.43 -2.54
N THR A 94 -5.29 -5.44 -2.50
CA THR A 94 -5.01 -4.62 -3.67
C THR A 94 -4.03 -5.33 -4.60
N GLU A 95 -4.09 -5.05 -5.91
CA GLU A 95 -3.13 -5.59 -6.87
C GLU A 95 -1.69 -5.15 -6.54
N LEU A 96 -1.51 -3.96 -5.97
CA LEU A 96 -0.21 -3.51 -5.49
C LEU A 96 0.34 -4.40 -4.35
N ASN A 97 -0.50 -4.74 -3.36
CA ASN A 97 -0.08 -5.63 -2.27
C ASN A 97 0.16 -7.06 -2.75
N LYS A 98 -0.64 -7.56 -3.70
CA LYS A 98 -0.36 -8.85 -4.33
C LYS A 98 0.99 -8.86 -5.04
N GLU A 99 1.33 -7.79 -5.77
CA GLU A 99 2.63 -7.71 -6.45
C GLU A 99 3.80 -7.64 -5.46
N ARG A 100 3.65 -6.91 -4.35
CA ARG A 100 4.63 -6.94 -3.25
C ARG A 100 4.86 -8.37 -2.75
N VAL A 101 3.78 -9.11 -2.51
CA VAL A 101 3.88 -10.50 -2.05
C VAL A 101 4.55 -11.39 -3.09
N ARG A 102 4.25 -11.27 -4.38
CA ARG A 102 4.93 -12.05 -5.44
C ARG A 102 6.44 -11.81 -5.41
N ARG A 103 6.84 -10.55 -5.27
CA ARG A 103 8.26 -10.20 -5.11
C ARG A 103 8.86 -10.79 -3.83
N LEU A 104 8.18 -10.64 -2.69
CA LEU A 104 8.66 -11.16 -1.40
C LEU A 104 8.77 -12.68 -1.41
N GLU A 105 7.88 -13.38 -2.08
CA GLU A 105 7.94 -14.83 -2.28
C GLU A 105 9.16 -15.22 -3.12
N LYS A 106 9.39 -14.53 -4.22
CA LYS A 106 10.57 -14.78 -5.09
C LYS A 106 11.90 -14.51 -4.36
N LEU A 107 11.92 -13.55 -3.44
CA LEU A 107 13.07 -13.26 -2.58
C LEU A 107 13.22 -14.23 -1.39
N GLY A 108 12.29 -15.17 -1.19
CA GLY A 108 12.33 -16.10 -0.06
C GLY A 108 12.03 -15.46 1.30
N LEU A 109 11.39 -14.30 1.33
CA LEU A 109 11.13 -13.53 2.55
C LEU A 109 9.79 -13.84 3.20
N MET A 110 8.83 -14.43 2.46
CA MET A 110 7.52 -14.79 2.99
C MET A 110 7.62 -15.90 4.03
N THR A 111 6.88 -15.74 5.13
CA THR A 111 6.74 -16.78 6.15
C THR A 111 5.50 -17.63 5.89
N ASP A 112 5.41 -18.79 6.55
CA ASP A 112 4.22 -19.65 6.45
C ASP A 112 2.97 -18.93 6.99
N GLU A 113 3.11 -18.10 8.02
CA GLU A 113 2.00 -17.30 8.56
C GLU A 113 1.51 -16.28 7.53
N GLY A 114 2.44 -15.65 6.80
CA GLY A 114 2.10 -14.75 5.70
C GLY A 114 1.35 -15.45 4.57
N ARG A 115 1.78 -16.66 4.21
CA ARG A 115 1.14 -17.46 3.14
C ARG A 115 -0.28 -17.89 3.46
N LYS A 116 -0.61 -18.15 4.74
CA LYS A 116 -1.96 -18.58 5.18
C LYS A 116 -3.08 -17.58 4.90
N VAL A 117 -2.77 -16.32 4.74
CA VAL A 117 -3.75 -15.25 4.55
C VAL A 117 -3.82 -14.72 3.12
N LEU A 118 -3.08 -15.34 2.19
CA LEU A 118 -3.04 -14.91 0.80
C LEU A 118 -4.37 -15.19 0.09
N PRO A 119 -4.80 -14.29 -0.81
CA PRO A 119 -5.90 -14.53 -1.72
C PRO A 119 -5.42 -15.36 -2.92
N ASP A 120 -6.24 -15.46 -3.94
CA ASP A 120 -5.79 -15.91 -5.24
C ASP A 120 -4.70 -14.97 -5.78
N MET A 121 -3.52 -15.52 -6.03
CA MET A 121 -2.32 -14.80 -6.46
C MET A 121 -2.06 -14.88 -7.96
N ASP A 122 -2.93 -15.59 -8.72
CA ASP A 122 -2.82 -15.61 -10.17
C ASP A 122 -3.10 -14.23 -10.77
N HIS A 123 -2.25 -13.81 -11.71
CA HIS A 123 -2.46 -12.57 -12.46
C HIS A 123 -3.74 -12.62 -13.30
N ASP A 124 -4.08 -13.79 -13.84
CA ASP A 124 -5.25 -13.99 -14.69
C ASP A 124 -6.57 -13.96 -13.91
N SER A 125 -6.51 -14.01 -12.58
CA SER A 125 -7.69 -13.82 -11.73
C SER A 125 -8.16 -12.36 -11.68
N PHE A 126 -7.30 -11.40 -12.00
CA PHE A 126 -7.68 -9.99 -12.06
C PHE A 126 -8.56 -9.70 -13.28
N LYS A 127 -9.75 -9.18 -13.04
CA LYS A 127 -10.68 -8.79 -14.11
C LYS A 127 -10.98 -7.30 -14.04
N ILE A 128 -10.95 -6.68 -15.21
CA ILE A 128 -11.34 -5.27 -15.36
C ILE A 128 -12.88 -5.20 -15.33
N ASP A 129 -13.40 -4.27 -14.52
CA ASP A 129 -14.82 -3.99 -14.50
C ASP A 129 -15.31 -3.55 -15.88
N ARG A 130 -16.49 -4.06 -16.28
CA ARG A 130 -17.06 -3.83 -17.62
C ARG A 130 -17.22 -2.34 -17.95
N VAL A 131 -17.60 -1.51 -16.97
CA VAL A 131 -17.77 -0.07 -17.19
C VAL A 131 -16.43 0.60 -17.52
N ILE A 132 -15.38 0.21 -16.82
CA ILE A 132 -14.02 0.72 -17.07
C ILE A 132 -13.54 0.27 -18.45
N GLU A 133 -13.72 -1.01 -18.76
CA GLU A 133 -13.31 -1.56 -20.07
C GLU A 133 -14.03 -0.87 -21.23
N GLN A 134 -15.34 -0.67 -21.12
CA GLN A 134 -16.11 0.07 -22.11
C GLN A 134 -15.60 1.50 -22.28
N ARG A 135 -15.36 2.20 -21.17
CA ARG A 135 -14.87 3.58 -21.18
C ARG A 135 -13.49 3.71 -21.82
N LEU A 136 -12.59 2.73 -21.62
CA LEU A 136 -11.28 2.68 -22.28
C LEU A 136 -11.43 2.50 -23.80
N LYS A 137 -12.41 1.73 -24.26
CA LYS A 137 -12.65 1.41 -25.68
C LYS A 137 -13.40 2.51 -26.46
N GLU A 138 -13.96 3.52 -25.79
CA GLU A 138 -14.67 4.62 -26.47
C GLU A 138 -13.78 5.42 -27.42
N GLU A 139 -12.52 5.59 -27.09
CA GLU A 139 -11.54 6.28 -27.94
C GLU A 139 -10.39 5.31 -28.28
N ARG A 140 -10.19 5.07 -29.57
CA ARG A 140 -9.14 4.15 -30.05
C ARG A 140 -7.75 4.49 -29.49
N GLN A 141 -7.36 5.77 -29.48
CA GLN A 141 -6.06 6.22 -28.99
C GLN A 141 -5.89 5.93 -27.48
N VAL A 142 -6.94 6.09 -26.69
CA VAL A 142 -6.92 5.78 -25.24
C VAL A 142 -6.66 4.28 -25.04
N TYR A 143 -7.37 3.44 -25.79
CA TYR A 143 -7.23 1.99 -25.66
C TYR A 143 -5.86 1.50 -26.10
N GLU A 144 -5.33 2.01 -27.21
CA GLU A 144 -3.97 1.69 -27.69
C GLU A 144 -2.89 2.10 -26.67
N ASN A 145 -2.99 3.31 -26.13
CA ASN A 145 -2.08 3.78 -25.08
C ASN A 145 -2.19 2.90 -23.80
N PHE A 146 -3.41 2.55 -23.38
CA PHE A 146 -3.63 1.69 -22.23
C PHE A 146 -2.95 0.32 -22.40
N LEU A 147 -3.11 -0.31 -23.56
CA LEU A 147 -2.50 -1.60 -23.85
C LEU A 147 -0.96 -1.54 -23.93
N ALA A 148 -0.40 -0.38 -24.24
CA ALA A 148 1.04 -0.17 -24.29
C ALA A 148 1.67 0.07 -22.90
N PHE A 149 0.89 0.40 -21.89
CA PHE A 149 1.40 0.58 -20.52
C PHE A 149 1.85 -0.77 -19.90
N PRO A 150 2.82 -0.73 -18.97
CA PRO A 150 3.22 -1.93 -18.23
C PRO A 150 2.02 -2.63 -17.57
N ALA A 151 1.97 -3.95 -17.64
CA ALA A 151 0.85 -4.74 -17.11
C ALA A 151 0.59 -4.49 -15.60
N LEU A 152 1.65 -4.31 -14.82
CA LEU A 152 1.53 -3.94 -13.41
C LEU A 152 0.83 -2.58 -13.24
N TYR A 153 1.22 -1.57 -14.02
CA TYR A 153 0.57 -0.26 -13.99
C TYR A 153 -0.92 -0.37 -14.31
N GLN A 154 -1.26 -1.12 -15.37
CA GLN A 154 -2.65 -1.35 -15.76
C GLN A 154 -3.44 -1.93 -14.58
N ARG A 155 -2.99 -3.06 -14.00
CA ARG A 155 -3.68 -3.70 -12.87
C ARG A 155 -3.83 -2.77 -11.67
N VAL A 156 -2.75 -2.15 -11.23
CA VAL A 156 -2.76 -1.26 -10.05
C VAL A 156 -3.67 -0.06 -10.25
N ARG A 157 -3.66 0.57 -11.43
CA ARG A 157 -4.54 1.72 -11.71
C ARG A 157 -6.00 1.33 -11.77
N ILE A 158 -6.33 0.27 -12.50
CA ILE A 158 -7.70 -0.24 -12.58
C ILE A 158 -8.21 -0.62 -11.19
N ASP A 159 -7.43 -1.35 -10.42
CA ASP A 159 -7.79 -1.76 -9.05
C ASP A 159 -8.12 -0.57 -8.16
N THR A 160 -7.30 0.50 -8.19
CA THR A 160 -7.54 1.72 -7.40
C THR A 160 -8.79 2.49 -7.84
N ILE A 161 -9.33 2.23 -9.02
CA ILE A 161 -10.58 2.81 -9.53
C ILE A 161 -11.74 1.92 -9.12
N GLN A 162 -11.70 0.65 -9.50
CA GLN A 162 -12.85 -0.27 -9.32
C GLN A 162 -13.15 -0.61 -7.87
N CYS A 163 -12.18 -0.51 -6.95
CA CYS A 163 -12.46 -0.65 -5.51
C CYS A 163 -13.44 0.42 -4.96
N ASN A 164 -13.68 1.50 -5.71
CA ASN A 164 -14.60 2.58 -5.36
C ASN A 164 -15.94 2.55 -6.10
N ILE A 165 -16.29 1.45 -6.77
CA ILE A 165 -17.51 1.35 -7.58
C ILE A 165 -18.79 1.66 -6.78
N LYS A 166 -18.78 1.43 -5.46
CA LYS A 166 -19.88 1.76 -4.55
C LYS A 166 -19.93 3.23 -4.15
N GLN A 167 -19.00 4.05 -4.61
CA GLN A 167 -18.90 5.49 -4.37
C GLN A 167 -18.91 6.21 -5.74
N PRO A 168 -20.08 6.44 -6.36
CA PRO A 168 -20.19 6.84 -7.77
C PRO A 168 -19.36 8.07 -8.16
N GLU A 169 -19.41 9.12 -7.34
CA GLU A 169 -18.66 10.36 -7.61
C GLU A 169 -17.16 10.13 -7.57
N LEU A 170 -16.67 9.39 -6.59
CA LEU A 170 -15.25 9.07 -6.47
C LEU A 170 -14.79 8.14 -7.59
N PHE A 171 -15.58 7.13 -7.90
CA PHE A 171 -15.34 6.21 -9.02
C PHE A 171 -15.23 7.00 -10.33
N LYS A 172 -16.23 7.84 -10.63
CA LYS A 172 -16.24 8.68 -11.83
C LYS A 172 -15.03 9.58 -11.91
N SER A 173 -14.75 10.32 -10.84
CA SER A 173 -13.60 11.25 -10.80
C SER A 173 -12.27 10.54 -11.05
N ARG A 174 -12.06 9.35 -10.47
CA ARG A 174 -10.85 8.55 -10.67
C ARG A 174 -10.76 8.00 -12.09
N LEU A 175 -11.89 7.54 -12.63
CA LEU A 175 -11.95 7.02 -14.01
C LEU A 175 -11.68 8.13 -15.02
N ASP A 176 -12.33 9.28 -14.89
CA ASP A 176 -12.12 10.42 -15.79
C ASP A 176 -10.65 10.89 -15.76
N LYS A 177 -10.05 10.98 -14.57
CA LYS A 177 -8.62 11.28 -14.43
C LYS A 177 -7.75 10.25 -15.14
N PHE A 178 -8.08 8.98 -15.01
CA PHE A 178 -7.33 7.89 -15.65
C PHE A 178 -7.42 7.99 -17.18
N ILE A 179 -8.60 8.15 -17.73
CA ILE A 179 -8.83 8.31 -19.18
C ILE A 179 -8.05 9.51 -19.72
N THR A 180 -8.13 10.67 -19.06
CA THR A 180 -7.40 11.88 -19.46
C THR A 180 -5.90 11.67 -19.52
N ASN A 181 -5.30 11.10 -18.47
CA ASN A 181 -3.86 10.83 -18.46
C ASN A 181 -3.47 9.76 -19.49
N THR A 182 -4.29 8.73 -19.66
CA THR A 182 -4.04 7.68 -20.66
C THR A 182 -4.09 8.23 -22.07
N LYS A 183 -5.01 9.14 -22.37
CA LYS A 183 -5.09 9.83 -23.67
C LYS A 183 -3.80 10.61 -23.97
N GLU A 184 -3.20 11.22 -22.97
CA GLU A 184 -1.93 11.94 -23.06
C GLU A 184 -0.70 11.01 -22.99
N ASN A 185 -0.91 9.69 -22.98
CA ASN A 185 0.14 8.67 -22.79
C ASN A 185 0.99 8.90 -21.52
N LYS A 186 0.34 9.30 -20.42
CA LYS A 186 0.98 9.60 -19.14
C LYS A 186 0.59 8.60 -18.06
N MET A 187 1.59 8.00 -17.46
CA MET A 187 1.44 7.24 -16.21
C MET A 187 1.52 8.17 -15.00
N TYR A 188 0.78 7.85 -13.92
CA TYR A 188 0.78 8.63 -12.69
C TYR A 188 0.59 7.79 -11.44
N GLY A 189 0.91 8.37 -10.29
CA GLY A 189 0.72 7.75 -8.97
C GLY A 189 1.72 6.64 -8.67
N GLN A 190 1.68 6.15 -7.45
CA GLN A 190 2.55 5.06 -7.01
C GLN A 190 2.01 3.72 -7.50
N TRP A 191 2.86 2.93 -8.14
CA TRP A 191 2.49 1.62 -8.69
C TRP A 191 3.65 0.61 -8.74
N HIS A 192 4.88 1.04 -8.49
CA HIS A 192 6.08 0.20 -8.60
C HIS A 192 7.03 0.31 -7.40
N ASP A 193 6.59 0.95 -6.29
CA ASP A 193 7.35 1.08 -5.04
C ASP A 193 8.79 1.57 -5.25
N ASN A 194 8.94 2.71 -5.92
CA ASN A 194 10.24 3.30 -6.27
C ASN A 194 11.17 2.34 -7.05
N GLY A 195 10.59 1.52 -7.93
CA GLY A 195 11.30 0.57 -8.77
C GLY A 195 11.39 -0.85 -8.21
N ARG A 196 11.06 -1.09 -6.94
CA ARG A 196 11.17 -2.43 -6.32
C ARG A 196 10.35 -3.51 -7.04
N LEU A 197 9.28 -3.12 -7.73
CA LEU A 197 8.34 -4.03 -8.40
C LEU A 197 8.54 -4.13 -9.91
N LEU A 198 9.65 -3.62 -10.44
CA LEU A 198 9.90 -3.65 -11.89
C LEU A 198 10.70 -4.90 -12.30
N ASP A 199 11.89 -5.08 -11.74
CA ASP A 199 12.84 -6.11 -12.17
C ASP A 199 13.26 -6.99 -11.00
N TYR A 200 12.37 -7.89 -10.56
CA TYR A 200 12.64 -8.82 -9.47
C TYR A 200 12.50 -10.26 -9.89
#